data_f50ada86a1a7a6a94537fda8d027be5d
#
_entry.id   f50ada86a1a7a6a94537fda8d027be5d
#
_cell.length_a   1.000
_cell.length_b   1.000
_cell.length_c   1.000
_cell.angle_alpha   90.00
_cell.angle_beta   90.00
_cell.angle_gamma   90.00
#
_symmetry.space_group_name_H-M   'P 1'
#
loop_
_entity.id
_entity.type
_entity.pdbx_description
1 polymer ?
#
loop_
_entity_poly.entity_id
_entity_poly.type
_entity_poly.pdbx_seq_one_letter_code
_entity_poly.pdbx_strand_id
1 'polypeptide(L)'
;MKCINRFCRIRFSCIAALLCVFLLTGCGNISYTFPYNVNSNVSSFNVLAGTGTGKADAFASDLCVVTEDRMGDGSVDMTQASAAVLFDVNNREVLYSKNAHERLYPASLTKVMTALVALKNASLDTVLTATDSVKINESGAQLCGLKSGDTMTLDQALHILLMYSANDAAMLIAENVGGSVDHFVEMMNEEAMRLGATNTSFANPHGLSDDNHFTTAYDLYLIFNEAIKYDSFNEIIHMTSYQTTFYDKDGKAKELTVNNTNR
;
A
#
# COMPACT_ATOMS: atom_id res chain seq x y z
N MET A 1 11.07 -67.59 52.53
CA MET A 1 11.22 -66.23 51.95
C MET A 1 11.08 -66.14 50.42
N LYS A 2 10.48 -67.10 49.69
CA LYS A 2 10.32 -67.06 48.22
C LYS A 2 8.91 -66.72 47.73
N CYS A 3 7.87 -66.71 48.59
CA CYS A 3 6.49 -66.47 48.17
C CYS A 3 6.05 -65.00 48.21
N ILE A 4 6.68 -64.14 48.97
CA ILE A 4 6.30 -62.72 49.10
C ILE A 4 6.71 -61.88 47.86
N ASN A 5 7.79 -62.26 47.17
CA ASN A 5 8.26 -61.57 45.99
C ASN A 5 7.37 -61.78 44.73
N ARG A 6 6.59 -62.85 44.67
CA ARG A 6 5.72 -63.12 43.50
C ARG A 6 4.42 -62.33 43.54
N PHE A 7 3.87 -62.13 44.70
CA PHE A 7 2.65 -61.33 44.90
C PHE A 7 2.92 -59.82 44.70
N CYS A 8 4.10 -59.36 45.13
CA CYS A 8 4.47 -57.96 44.92
C CYS A 8 4.72 -57.62 43.44
N ARG A 9 5.35 -58.53 42.68
CA ARG A 9 5.59 -58.34 41.24
C ARG A 9 4.28 -58.36 40.42
N ILE A 10 3.28 -59.20 40.78
CA ILE A 10 2.01 -59.26 40.11
C ILE A 10 1.18 -57.97 40.35
N ARG A 11 1.21 -57.43 41.58
CA ARG A 11 0.55 -56.14 41.92
C ARG A 11 1.18 -54.98 41.18
N PHE A 12 2.53 -54.94 41.07
CA PHE A 12 3.20 -53.89 40.31
C PHE A 12 2.94 -53.97 38.83
N SER A 13 2.88 -55.18 38.22
CA SER A 13 2.52 -55.35 36.84
C SER A 13 1.07 -54.96 36.52
N CYS A 14 0.13 -55.27 37.44
CA CYS A 14 -1.28 -54.86 37.25
C CYS A 14 -1.46 -53.33 37.39
N ILE A 15 -0.75 -52.70 38.30
CA ILE A 15 -0.77 -51.23 38.44
C ILE A 15 -0.16 -50.56 37.22
N ALA A 16 0.99 -51.06 36.71
CA ALA A 16 1.62 -50.54 35.51
C ALA A 16 0.74 -50.72 34.26
N ALA A 17 0.02 -51.85 34.12
CA ALA A 17 -0.93 -52.09 33.03
C ALA A 17 -2.15 -51.16 33.15
N LEU A 18 -2.67 -50.89 34.34
CA LEU A 18 -3.75 -49.94 34.56
C LEU A 18 -3.33 -48.51 34.23
N LEU A 19 -2.12 -48.11 34.59
CA LEU A 19 -1.58 -46.77 34.19
C LEU A 19 -1.42 -46.61 32.68
N CYS A 20 -0.96 -47.67 31.98
CA CYS A 20 -0.90 -47.66 30.52
C CYS A 20 -2.24 -47.52 29.83
N VAL A 21 -3.31 -48.15 30.39
CA VAL A 21 -4.67 -48.02 29.87
C VAL A 21 -5.18 -46.57 30.04
N PHE A 22 -4.88 -45.94 31.18
CA PHE A 22 -5.23 -44.51 31.38
C PHE A 22 -4.48 -43.55 30.49
N LEU A 23 -3.28 -43.89 30.06
CA LEU A 23 -2.49 -43.07 29.13
C LEU A 23 -2.93 -43.23 27.67
N LEU A 24 -3.58 -44.31 27.32
CA LEU A 24 -4.10 -44.59 25.99
C LEU A 24 -5.52 -44.06 25.73
N THR A 25 -6.26 -43.69 26.77
CA THR A 25 -7.60 -43.06 26.62
C THR A 25 -7.53 -41.54 26.53
N GLY A 26 -6.32 -40.95 26.57
CA GLY A 26 -6.10 -39.49 26.48
C GLY A 26 -6.13 -38.91 25.08
N CYS A 27 -6.21 -39.72 24.01
CA CYS A 27 -6.43 -39.23 22.64
C CYS A 27 -7.93 -39.21 22.30
N GLY A 28 -8.70 -38.50 23.12
CA GLY A 28 -9.98 -38.04 22.68
C GLY A 28 -9.80 -37.06 21.55
N ASN A 29 -10.45 -37.27 20.41
CA ASN A 29 -10.57 -36.24 19.38
C ASN A 29 -11.13 -34.99 20.05
N ILE A 30 -10.30 -34.05 20.36
CA ILE A 30 -10.70 -32.70 20.72
C ILE A 30 -11.25 -32.12 19.42
N SER A 31 -12.54 -32.30 19.16
CA SER A 31 -13.21 -31.54 18.13
C SER A 31 -13.29 -30.09 18.63
N TYR A 32 -12.42 -29.24 18.13
CA TYR A 32 -12.58 -27.81 18.27
C TYR A 32 -13.84 -27.43 17.50
N THR A 33 -14.94 -27.26 18.16
CA THR A 33 -16.09 -26.56 17.61
C THR A 33 -15.73 -25.10 17.58
N PHE A 34 -15.28 -24.63 16.42
CA PHE A 34 -15.19 -23.19 16.19
C PHE A 34 -16.61 -22.61 16.37
N PRO A 35 -16.75 -21.45 17.03
CA PRO A 35 -18.07 -20.85 17.28
C PRO A 35 -18.76 -20.36 16.00
N TYR A 36 -18.19 -20.58 14.82
CA TYR A 36 -18.79 -20.31 13.53
C TYR A 36 -18.76 -21.56 12.66
N ASN A 37 -19.87 -21.83 12.02
CA ASN A 37 -20.00 -22.94 11.10
C ASN A 37 -19.27 -22.57 9.79
N VAL A 38 -18.15 -23.22 9.50
CA VAL A 38 -17.36 -23.00 8.27
C VAL A 38 -18.16 -23.32 6.99
N ASN A 39 -19.26 -24.08 7.11
CA ASN A 39 -20.15 -24.44 5.99
C ASN A 39 -21.40 -23.56 5.89
N SER A 40 -21.68 -22.70 6.85
CA SER A 40 -22.65 -21.64 6.67
C SER A 40 -21.95 -20.51 5.93
N ASN A 41 -22.45 -20.15 4.76
CA ASN A 41 -22.08 -18.91 4.10
C ASN A 41 -21.80 -17.83 5.15
N VAL A 42 -20.65 -17.17 5.04
CA VAL A 42 -20.00 -16.27 6.00
C VAL A 42 -20.86 -15.09 6.48
N SER A 43 -22.14 -15.11 6.23
CA SER A 43 -23.10 -14.06 6.51
C SER A 43 -23.92 -14.25 7.78
N SER A 44 -23.37 -14.89 8.82
CA SER A 44 -23.96 -14.79 10.16
C SER A 44 -23.57 -13.53 10.94
N PHE A 45 -22.86 -12.61 10.32
CA PHE A 45 -22.86 -11.25 10.78
C PHE A 45 -24.26 -10.69 10.51
N ASN A 46 -25.08 -10.61 11.55
CA ASN A 46 -26.24 -9.75 11.55
C ASN A 46 -25.75 -8.31 11.39
N VAL A 47 -25.53 -7.91 10.16
CA VAL A 47 -25.61 -6.50 9.84
C VAL A 47 -27.03 -6.13 10.21
N LEU A 48 -27.23 -5.29 11.22
CA LEU A 48 -28.49 -4.62 11.47
C LEU A 48 -28.72 -3.70 10.26
N ALA A 49 -29.09 -4.33 9.16
CA ALA A 49 -29.54 -3.65 7.97
C ALA A 49 -30.87 -3.03 8.34
N GLY A 50 -30.93 -1.72 8.34
CA GLY A 50 -32.22 -1.05 8.25
C GLY A 50 -32.99 -1.66 7.08
N THR A 51 -34.23 -2.03 7.34
CA THR A 51 -35.35 -2.49 6.51
C THR A 51 -35.12 -2.59 4.98
N GLY A 52 -34.09 -3.24 4.52
CA GLY A 52 -33.84 -3.52 3.11
C GLY A 52 -33.38 -4.96 2.91
N THR A 53 -33.88 -5.62 1.88
CA THR A 53 -33.46 -6.96 1.42
C THR A 53 -32.00 -6.95 0.88
N GLY A 54 -31.10 -6.20 1.51
CA GLY A 54 -29.74 -6.02 1.09
C GLY A 54 -28.88 -7.23 1.45
N LYS A 55 -28.35 -7.93 0.45
CA LYS A 55 -27.13 -8.69 0.63
C LYS A 55 -26.08 -7.69 1.10
N ALA A 56 -25.38 -8.00 2.21
CA ALA A 56 -24.17 -7.26 2.55
C ALA A 56 -23.20 -7.46 1.38
N ASP A 57 -22.75 -6.36 0.77
CA ASP A 57 -21.72 -6.44 -0.24
C ASP A 57 -20.47 -7.06 0.39
N ALA A 58 -19.79 -7.91 -0.36
CA ALA A 58 -18.53 -8.47 0.10
C ALA A 58 -17.53 -7.34 0.34
N PHE A 59 -16.71 -7.47 1.40
CA PHE A 59 -15.60 -6.55 1.63
C PHE A 59 -14.77 -6.45 0.35
N ALA A 60 -14.48 -5.21 -0.09
CA ALA A 60 -13.75 -4.94 -1.34
C ALA A 60 -14.47 -5.43 -2.63
N SER A 61 -15.81 -5.44 -2.64
CA SER A 61 -16.62 -5.81 -3.81
C SER A 61 -16.38 -4.93 -5.03
N ASP A 62 -15.78 -3.76 -4.85
CA ASP A 62 -15.44 -2.76 -5.85
C ASP A 62 -13.97 -2.84 -6.33
N LEU A 63 -13.19 -3.80 -5.82
CA LEU A 63 -11.79 -3.99 -6.20
C LEU A 63 -11.60 -5.20 -7.12
N CYS A 64 -10.59 -5.12 -8.00
CA CYS A 64 -10.05 -6.28 -8.69
C CYS A 64 -9.15 -7.05 -7.71
N VAL A 65 -9.33 -8.37 -7.59
CA VAL A 65 -8.56 -9.20 -6.66
C VAL A 65 -7.68 -10.16 -7.44
N VAL A 66 -6.37 -10.08 -7.23
CA VAL A 66 -5.38 -11.01 -7.80
C VAL A 66 -5.09 -12.10 -6.79
N THR A 67 -5.48 -13.34 -7.11
CA THR A 67 -5.20 -14.52 -6.27
C THR A 67 -4.01 -15.35 -6.79
N GLU A 68 -3.73 -15.25 -8.09
CA GLU A 68 -2.65 -15.95 -8.79
C GLU A 68 -2.23 -15.18 -10.04
N ASP A 69 -1.05 -15.47 -10.58
CA ASP A 69 -0.60 -14.85 -11.82
C ASP A 69 -1.45 -15.32 -13.01
N ARG A 70 -1.83 -14.37 -13.88
CA ARG A 70 -2.61 -14.58 -15.10
C ARG A 70 -1.84 -14.00 -16.30
N MET A 71 -1.02 -14.82 -16.94
CA MET A 71 -0.06 -14.39 -17.94
C MET A 71 -0.58 -14.42 -19.38
N GLY A 72 -1.86 -14.47 -19.63
CA GLY A 72 -2.44 -14.41 -20.97
C GLY A 72 -1.89 -15.47 -21.94
N ASP A 73 -2.08 -15.22 -23.24
CA ASP A 73 -1.67 -16.12 -24.34
C ASP A 73 -0.26 -15.82 -24.91
N GLY A 74 0.48 -14.91 -24.27
CA GLY A 74 1.81 -14.49 -24.73
C GLY A 74 1.82 -13.50 -25.88
N SER A 75 0.66 -12.93 -26.27
CA SER A 75 0.55 -11.93 -27.33
C SER A 75 1.26 -10.61 -27.02
N VAL A 76 1.51 -10.33 -25.72
CA VAL A 76 2.25 -9.15 -25.24
C VAL A 76 3.52 -9.62 -24.55
N ASP A 77 4.66 -9.14 -25.03
CA ASP A 77 5.96 -9.41 -24.38
C ASP A 77 6.12 -8.56 -23.11
N MET A 78 6.01 -9.21 -21.96
CA MET A 78 6.20 -8.61 -20.64
C MET A 78 7.49 -9.07 -19.95
N THR A 79 8.47 -9.59 -20.71
CA THR A 79 9.74 -10.11 -20.14
C THR A 79 10.57 -9.01 -19.49
N GLN A 80 10.49 -7.78 -19.97
CA GLN A 80 11.22 -6.63 -19.43
C GLN A 80 10.62 -6.08 -18.12
N ALA A 81 9.36 -6.40 -17.79
CA ALA A 81 8.74 -5.99 -16.55
C ALA A 81 8.99 -7.04 -15.47
N SER A 82 9.50 -6.61 -14.29
CA SER A 82 9.65 -7.48 -13.12
C SER A 82 8.29 -7.90 -12.56
N ALA A 83 7.35 -6.97 -12.47
CA ALA A 83 5.95 -7.23 -12.15
C ALA A 83 5.05 -6.37 -13.04
N ALA A 84 3.83 -6.84 -13.30
CA ALA A 84 2.84 -6.08 -14.06
C ALA A 84 1.43 -6.56 -13.74
N VAL A 85 0.47 -5.63 -13.75
CA VAL A 85 -0.96 -5.91 -13.61
C VAL A 85 -1.75 -5.08 -14.62
N LEU A 86 -2.83 -5.64 -15.13
CA LEU A 86 -3.80 -4.95 -15.96
C LEU A 86 -5.20 -5.33 -15.49
N PHE A 87 -5.99 -4.32 -15.18
CA PHE A 87 -7.35 -4.48 -14.66
C PHE A 87 -8.38 -3.78 -15.54
N ASP A 88 -9.53 -4.41 -15.72
CA ASP A 88 -10.77 -3.73 -16.08
C ASP A 88 -11.48 -3.35 -14.77
N VAL A 89 -11.33 -2.09 -14.35
CA VAL A 89 -11.90 -1.60 -13.10
C VAL A 89 -13.43 -1.49 -13.15
N ASN A 90 -14.03 -1.35 -14.36
CA ASN A 90 -15.47 -1.27 -14.50
C ASN A 90 -16.13 -2.64 -14.30
N ASN A 91 -15.52 -3.67 -14.90
CA ASN A 91 -15.99 -5.06 -14.78
C ASN A 91 -15.35 -5.80 -13.60
N ARG A 92 -14.39 -5.19 -12.89
CA ARG A 92 -13.65 -5.77 -11.77
C ARG A 92 -12.92 -7.05 -12.16
N GLU A 93 -12.37 -7.06 -13.36
CA GLU A 93 -11.68 -8.21 -13.94
C GLU A 93 -10.17 -8.01 -13.96
N VAL A 94 -9.43 -9.06 -13.61
CA VAL A 94 -7.98 -9.14 -13.80
C VAL A 94 -7.73 -9.63 -15.23
N LEU A 95 -7.24 -8.76 -16.10
CA LEU A 95 -6.92 -9.09 -17.48
C LEU A 95 -5.54 -9.71 -17.61
N TYR A 96 -4.58 -9.23 -16.82
CA TYR A 96 -3.20 -9.73 -16.77
C TYR A 96 -2.61 -9.53 -15.38
N SER A 97 -1.80 -10.49 -14.92
CA SER A 97 -0.99 -10.34 -13.72
C SER A 97 0.27 -11.19 -13.80
N LYS A 98 1.39 -10.57 -13.45
CA LYS A 98 2.73 -11.18 -13.35
C LYS A 98 3.38 -10.66 -12.08
N ASN A 99 3.79 -11.55 -11.19
CA ASN A 99 4.46 -11.21 -9.92
C ASN A 99 3.73 -10.10 -9.16
N ALA A 100 2.39 -10.12 -9.17
CA ALA A 100 1.55 -9.01 -8.70
C ALA A 100 1.81 -8.63 -7.23
N HIS A 101 2.25 -9.60 -6.42
CA HIS A 101 2.52 -9.44 -4.98
C HIS A 101 4.01 -9.47 -4.63
N GLU A 102 4.90 -9.47 -5.62
CA GLU A 102 6.34 -9.38 -5.38
C GLU A 102 6.72 -7.97 -4.90
N ARG A 103 7.50 -7.90 -3.82
CA ARG A 103 8.01 -6.62 -3.29
C ARG A 103 9.14 -6.10 -4.17
N LEU A 104 8.95 -4.93 -4.70
CA LEU A 104 9.89 -4.24 -5.59
C LEU A 104 10.06 -2.79 -5.14
N TYR A 105 11.15 -2.18 -5.56
CA TYR A 105 11.37 -0.74 -5.36
C TYR A 105 10.44 0.05 -6.29
N PRO A 106 9.56 0.93 -5.77
CA PRO A 106 8.61 1.67 -6.59
C PRO A 106 9.25 2.80 -7.40
N ALA A 107 10.43 3.25 -7.02
CA ALA A 107 11.04 4.47 -7.56
C ALA A 107 10.02 5.63 -7.58
N SER A 108 9.95 6.40 -8.65
CA SER A 108 9.06 7.57 -8.74
C SER A 108 7.56 7.25 -8.71
N LEU A 109 7.14 5.99 -8.80
CA LEU A 109 5.73 5.63 -8.55
C LEU A 109 5.28 5.95 -7.12
N THR A 110 6.20 6.08 -6.19
CA THR A 110 5.99 6.62 -4.83
C THR A 110 5.19 7.93 -4.83
N LYS A 111 5.43 8.79 -5.84
CA LYS A 111 4.82 10.12 -5.92
C LYS A 111 3.31 10.11 -6.11
N VAL A 112 2.74 8.98 -6.52
CA VAL A 112 1.28 8.79 -6.53
C VAL A 112 0.74 8.80 -5.11
N MET A 113 1.40 8.10 -4.18
CA MET A 113 1.02 8.14 -2.76
C MET A 113 1.26 9.53 -2.16
N THR A 114 2.35 10.19 -2.50
CA THR A 114 2.62 11.57 -2.06
C THR A 114 1.52 12.53 -2.50
N ALA A 115 1.09 12.45 -3.76
CA ALA A 115 -0.01 13.26 -4.27
C ALA A 115 -1.34 12.91 -3.57
N LEU A 116 -1.64 11.64 -3.38
CA LEU A 116 -2.85 11.18 -2.70
C LEU A 116 -2.94 11.72 -1.27
N VAL A 117 -1.87 11.56 -0.48
CA VAL A 117 -1.83 12.06 0.90
C VAL A 117 -1.98 13.57 0.94
N ALA A 118 -1.32 14.29 0.01
CA ALA A 118 -1.44 15.74 -0.07
C ALA A 118 -2.87 16.19 -0.39
N LEU A 119 -3.50 15.57 -1.40
CA LEU A 119 -4.88 15.88 -1.80
C LEU A 119 -5.93 15.58 -0.71
N LYS A 120 -5.64 14.63 0.18
CA LYS A 120 -6.51 14.31 1.31
C LYS A 120 -6.39 15.28 2.48
N ASN A 121 -5.25 15.93 2.63
CA ASN A 121 -4.92 16.66 3.85
C ASN A 121 -4.76 18.18 3.67
N ALA A 122 -4.73 18.68 2.43
CA ALA A 122 -4.56 20.10 2.15
C ALA A 122 -5.37 20.55 0.94
N SER A 123 -5.70 21.84 0.91
CA SER A 123 -6.39 22.49 -0.20
C SER A 123 -5.39 22.87 -1.30
N LEU A 124 -5.80 22.83 -2.57
CA LEU A 124 -4.95 23.12 -3.73
C LEU A 124 -4.36 24.55 -3.72
N ASP A 125 -5.05 25.48 -3.10
CA ASP A 125 -4.62 26.90 -2.94
C ASP A 125 -3.69 27.12 -1.73
N THR A 126 -3.43 26.08 -0.93
CA THR A 126 -2.48 26.17 0.20
C THR A 126 -1.09 26.57 -0.33
N VAL A 127 -0.56 27.67 0.23
CA VAL A 127 0.79 28.14 -0.11
C VAL A 127 1.83 27.33 0.67
N LEU A 128 2.72 26.69 -0.05
CA LEU A 128 3.82 25.90 0.47
C LEU A 128 5.10 26.74 0.43
N THR A 129 5.92 26.65 1.47
CA THR A 129 7.22 27.33 1.54
C THR A 129 8.34 26.31 1.63
N ALA A 130 9.29 26.39 0.71
CA ALA A 130 10.46 25.52 0.69
C ALA A 130 11.42 25.86 1.84
N THR A 131 11.87 24.84 2.55
CA THR A 131 12.96 24.94 3.51
C THR A 131 14.23 24.29 2.98
N ASP A 132 15.19 24.04 3.82
CA ASP A 132 16.42 23.33 3.43
C ASP A 132 16.17 21.84 3.11
N SER A 133 15.02 21.30 3.44
CA SER A 133 14.60 19.92 3.12
C SER A 133 14.57 19.64 1.61
N VAL A 134 14.28 20.65 0.78
CA VAL A 134 14.24 20.50 -0.69
C VAL A 134 15.62 20.25 -1.32
N LYS A 135 16.71 20.39 -0.54
CA LYS A 135 18.08 20.15 -1.03
C LYS A 135 18.36 18.65 -1.10
N ILE A 136 18.23 18.08 -2.27
CA ILE A 136 18.56 16.68 -2.53
C ILE A 136 19.90 16.62 -3.23
N ASN A 137 20.85 15.88 -2.62
CA ASN A 137 22.24 15.79 -3.11
C ASN A 137 22.50 14.47 -3.88
N GLU A 138 21.49 13.65 -4.07
CA GLU A 138 21.63 12.36 -4.77
C GLU A 138 21.85 12.60 -6.27
N SER A 139 22.92 12.00 -6.79
CA SER A 139 23.25 12.13 -8.21
C SER A 139 22.20 11.50 -9.10
N GLY A 140 21.75 12.23 -10.11
CA GLY A 140 20.69 11.77 -11.01
C GLY A 140 19.27 12.00 -10.50
N ALA A 141 19.09 12.58 -9.33
CA ALA A 141 17.77 12.96 -8.84
C ALA A 141 17.12 14.01 -9.76
N GLN A 142 15.86 13.78 -10.15
CA GLN A 142 15.09 14.74 -10.93
C GLN A 142 14.64 15.90 -10.02
N LEU A 143 15.01 17.13 -10.35
CA LEU A 143 14.74 18.32 -9.55
C LEU A 143 14.19 19.45 -10.43
N CYS A 144 13.22 20.21 -9.95
CA CYS A 144 12.78 21.46 -10.60
C CYS A 144 13.59 22.68 -10.15
N GLY A 145 14.49 22.53 -9.18
CA GLY A 145 15.46 23.55 -8.76
C GLY A 145 14.92 24.49 -7.68
N LEU A 146 14.08 23.98 -6.77
CA LEU A 146 13.60 24.72 -5.60
C LEU A 146 14.73 25.08 -4.67
N LYS A 147 14.62 26.26 -4.04
CA LYS A 147 15.54 26.75 -3.02
C LYS A 147 14.77 27.12 -1.76
N SER A 148 15.46 27.06 -0.64
CA SER A 148 14.90 27.51 0.64
C SER A 148 14.35 28.94 0.52
N GLY A 149 13.09 29.12 0.94
CA GLY A 149 12.33 30.34 0.83
C GLY A 149 11.51 30.52 -0.45
N ASP A 150 11.62 29.62 -1.43
CA ASP A 150 10.70 29.60 -2.59
C ASP A 150 9.29 29.25 -2.13
N THR A 151 8.27 29.86 -2.75
CA THR A 151 6.86 29.65 -2.41
C THR A 151 6.03 29.34 -3.65
N MET A 152 5.14 28.37 -3.53
CA MET A 152 4.14 28.01 -4.55
C MET A 152 2.91 27.42 -3.92
N THR A 153 1.82 27.29 -4.67
CA THR A 153 0.61 26.60 -4.19
C THR A 153 0.79 25.07 -4.24
N LEU A 154 -0.01 24.34 -3.48
CA LEU A 154 -0.06 22.88 -3.56
C LEU A 154 -0.40 22.42 -4.98
N ASP A 155 -1.34 23.10 -5.66
CA ASP A 155 -1.67 22.82 -7.06
C ASP A 155 -0.43 22.85 -7.95
N GLN A 156 0.36 23.92 -7.88
CA GLN A 156 1.59 24.05 -8.63
C GLN A 156 2.61 22.94 -8.31
N ALA A 157 2.75 22.62 -7.02
CA ALA A 157 3.66 21.57 -6.58
C ALA A 157 3.24 20.18 -7.08
N LEU A 158 1.92 19.87 -7.08
CA LEU A 158 1.37 18.62 -7.61
C LEU A 158 1.59 18.46 -9.11
N HIS A 159 1.42 19.53 -9.90
CA HIS A 159 1.74 19.51 -11.33
C HIS A 159 3.22 19.18 -11.58
N ILE A 160 4.12 19.82 -10.85
CA ILE A 160 5.56 19.60 -10.95
C ILE A 160 5.93 18.18 -10.49
N LEU A 161 5.30 17.70 -9.40
CA LEU A 161 5.49 16.36 -8.83
C LEU A 161 5.12 15.26 -9.85
N LEU A 162 3.91 15.31 -10.38
CA LEU A 162 3.35 14.23 -11.18
C LEU A 162 3.78 14.28 -12.66
N MET A 163 3.98 15.45 -13.22
CA MET A 163 4.38 15.59 -14.64
C MET A 163 5.88 15.51 -14.85
N TYR A 164 6.66 16.12 -13.98
CA TYR A 164 8.10 16.21 -14.11
C TYR A 164 8.86 15.27 -13.18
N SER A 165 8.14 14.64 -12.24
CA SER A 165 8.72 13.73 -11.25
C SER A 165 9.75 14.38 -10.31
N ALA A 166 9.60 15.68 -10.01
CA ALA A 166 10.56 16.43 -9.20
C ALA A 166 10.60 15.96 -7.74
N ASN A 167 11.77 15.57 -7.27
CA ASN A 167 11.97 15.07 -5.91
C ASN A 167 11.93 16.20 -4.88
N ASP A 168 12.44 17.39 -5.23
CA ASP A 168 12.35 18.59 -4.39
C ASP A 168 10.91 19.07 -4.21
N ALA A 169 10.04 18.91 -5.21
CA ALA A 169 8.61 19.16 -5.06
C ALA A 169 7.95 18.14 -4.09
N ALA A 170 8.38 16.89 -4.10
CA ALA A 170 7.90 15.89 -3.13
C ALA A 170 8.29 16.28 -1.69
N MET A 171 9.49 16.74 -1.46
CA MET A 171 9.96 17.23 -0.15
C MET A 171 9.19 18.47 0.30
N LEU A 172 8.99 19.43 -0.62
CA LEU A 172 8.19 20.63 -0.35
C LEU A 172 6.79 20.27 0.14
N ILE A 173 6.11 19.36 -0.57
CA ILE A 173 4.77 18.89 -0.21
C ILE A 173 4.80 18.20 1.15
N ALA A 174 5.71 17.25 1.34
CA ALA A 174 5.79 16.45 2.55
C ALA A 174 5.97 17.30 3.81
N GLU A 175 6.89 18.25 3.76
CA GLU A 175 7.17 19.11 4.91
C GLU A 175 6.02 20.04 5.26
N ASN A 176 5.37 20.63 4.25
CA ASN A 176 4.29 21.58 4.50
C ASN A 176 2.95 20.91 4.86
N VAL A 177 2.63 19.77 4.26
CA VAL A 177 1.37 19.05 4.54
C VAL A 177 1.49 18.21 5.82
N GLY A 178 2.63 17.55 6.01
CA GLY A 178 2.87 16.75 7.21
C GLY A 178 3.39 17.54 8.41
N GLY A 179 3.83 18.79 8.22
CA GLY A 179 4.54 19.56 9.24
C GLY A 179 6.01 19.11 9.43
N SER A 180 6.34 17.90 8.99
CA SER A 180 7.68 17.37 8.83
C SER A 180 7.68 16.25 7.79
N VAL A 181 8.84 15.98 7.19
CA VAL A 181 8.99 14.88 6.22
C VAL A 181 8.72 13.53 6.88
N ASP A 182 9.24 13.32 8.09
CA ASP A 182 9.07 12.06 8.82
C ASP A 182 7.58 11.79 9.11
N HIS A 183 6.85 12.77 9.61
CA HIS A 183 5.42 12.61 9.86
C HIS A 183 4.61 12.41 8.57
N PHE A 184 5.01 13.06 7.47
CA PHE A 184 4.37 12.82 6.17
C PHE A 184 4.57 11.37 5.69
N VAL A 185 5.76 10.80 5.91
CA VAL A 185 6.05 9.39 5.61
C VAL A 185 5.20 8.46 6.48
N GLU A 186 4.99 8.79 7.76
CA GLU A 186 4.02 8.07 8.61
C GLU A 186 2.62 8.12 8.00
N MET A 187 2.13 9.30 7.58
CA MET A 187 0.83 9.45 6.91
C MET A 187 0.73 8.62 5.63
N MET A 188 1.81 8.52 4.82
CA MET A 188 1.86 7.67 3.63
C MET A 188 1.67 6.18 4.00
N ASN A 189 2.34 5.70 5.04
CA ASN A 189 2.24 4.33 5.48
C ASN A 189 0.87 4.01 6.12
N GLU A 190 0.29 4.94 6.89
CA GLU A 190 -1.06 4.82 7.42
C GLU A 190 -2.10 4.74 6.28
N GLU A 191 -1.94 5.58 5.25
CA GLU A 191 -2.82 5.54 4.08
C GLU A 191 -2.67 4.23 3.30
N ALA A 192 -1.45 3.70 3.12
CA ALA A 192 -1.22 2.40 2.50
C ALA A 192 -1.97 1.30 3.26
N MET A 193 -1.85 1.26 4.59
CA MET A 193 -2.58 0.31 5.43
C MET A 193 -4.10 0.47 5.31
N ARG A 194 -4.60 1.70 5.29
CA ARG A 194 -6.04 2.00 5.14
C ARG A 194 -6.60 1.48 3.81
N LEU A 195 -5.79 1.52 2.75
CA LEU A 195 -6.15 1.02 1.42
C LEU A 195 -6.01 -0.49 1.28
N GLY A 196 -5.43 -1.17 2.27
CA GLY A 196 -5.13 -2.60 2.20
C GLY A 196 -3.82 -2.92 1.46
N ALA A 197 -2.97 -1.93 1.18
CA ALA A 197 -1.64 -2.08 0.58
C ALA A 197 -0.63 -2.57 1.63
N THR A 198 -0.82 -3.80 2.10
CA THR A 198 -0.12 -4.37 3.28
C THR A 198 1.30 -4.85 2.98
N ASN A 199 1.69 -4.91 1.72
CA ASN A 199 3.06 -5.24 1.28
C ASN A 199 3.82 -3.99 0.81
N THR A 200 3.46 -2.83 1.34
CA THR A 200 4.04 -1.53 1.02
C THR A 200 4.68 -0.91 2.24
N SER A 201 5.83 -0.30 2.06
CA SER A 201 6.51 0.53 3.05
C SER A 201 7.15 1.71 2.33
N PHE A 202 6.84 2.91 2.78
CA PHE A 202 7.44 4.15 2.29
C PHE A 202 8.45 4.65 3.32
N ALA A 203 9.68 4.96 2.87
CA ALA A 203 10.74 5.57 3.67
C ALA A 203 10.97 7.05 3.33
N ASN A 204 10.42 7.51 2.19
CA ASN A 204 10.55 8.88 1.73
C ASN A 204 9.41 9.25 0.75
N PRO A 205 9.15 10.56 0.49
CA PRO A 205 8.05 10.98 -0.36
C PRO A 205 8.37 10.98 -1.86
N HIS A 206 9.61 10.73 -2.27
CA HIS A 206 10.07 10.92 -3.65
C HIS A 206 10.42 9.63 -4.40
N GLY A 207 10.72 8.54 -3.66
CA GLY A 207 11.05 7.23 -4.25
C GLY A 207 12.53 7.02 -4.55
N LEU A 208 13.45 7.82 -3.97
CA LEU A 208 14.86 7.50 -3.98
C LEU A 208 15.15 6.27 -3.13
N SER A 209 16.26 5.61 -3.41
CA SER A 209 16.54 4.27 -2.88
C SER A 209 16.69 4.25 -1.36
N ASP A 210 16.00 3.32 -0.72
CA ASP A 210 16.12 2.96 0.68
C ASP A 210 15.71 1.50 0.83
N ASP A 211 16.40 0.75 1.67
CA ASP A 211 16.15 -0.70 1.84
C ASP A 211 14.76 -1.00 2.42
N ASN A 212 14.15 -0.03 3.12
CA ASN A 212 12.80 -0.14 3.67
C ASN A 212 11.72 0.46 2.75
N HIS A 213 12.09 0.87 1.51
CA HIS A 213 11.19 1.48 0.57
C HIS A 213 10.78 0.49 -0.52
N PHE A 214 9.61 -0.13 -0.37
CA PHE A 214 9.11 -1.15 -1.29
C PHE A 214 7.60 -1.12 -1.41
N THR A 215 7.11 -1.69 -2.49
CA THR A 215 5.68 -1.92 -2.75
C THR A 215 5.50 -3.13 -3.66
N THR A 216 4.26 -3.45 -4.02
CA THR A 216 3.91 -4.46 -5.03
C THR A 216 3.10 -3.84 -6.16
N ALA A 217 3.03 -4.50 -7.32
CA ALA A 217 2.19 -4.02 -8.42
C ALA A 217 0.71 -3.97 -8.02
N TYR A 218 0.26 -4.92 -7.19
CA TYR A 218 -1.10 -4.93 -6.66
C TYR A 218 -1.35 -3.79 -5.67
N ASP A 219 -0.44 -3.54 -4.75
CA ASP A 219 -0.58 -2.44 -3.79
C ASP A 219 -0.57 -1.07 -4.49
N LEU A 220 0.26 -0.91 -5.53
CA LEU A 220 0.21 0.29 -6.38
C LEU A 220 -1.14 0.47 -7.06
N TYR A 221 -1.78 -0.63 -7.51
CA TYR A 221 -3.14 -0.54 -8.04
C TYR A 221 -4.11 0.00 -6.99
N LEU A 222 -4.06 -0.47 -5.74
CA LEU A 222 -4.93 0.02 -4.67
C LEU A 222 -4.75 1.53 -4.44
N ILE A 223 -3.50 1.98 -4.40
CA ILE A 223 -3.14 3.39 -4.23
C ILE A 223 -3.62 4.23 -5.42
N PHE A 224 -3.35 3.75 -6.64
CA PHE A 224 -3.73 4.45 -7.86
C PHE A 224 -5.26 4.52 -8.02
N ASN A 225 -5.97 3.42 -7.71
CA ASN A 225 -7.43 3.35 -7.74
C ASN A 225 -8.10 4.34 -6.78
N GLU A 226 -7.44 4.70 -5.69
CA GLU A 226 -7.90 5.77 -4.80
C GLU A 226 -7.55 7.16 -5.37
N ALA A 227 -6.34 7.33 -5.90
CA ALA A 227 -5.86 8.62 -6.42
C ALA A 227 -6.71 9.13 -7.61
N ILE A 228 -7.14 8.23 -8.50
CA ILE A 228 -7.98 8.60 -9.66
C ILE A 228 -9.40 9.06 -9.29
N LYS A 229 -9.81 8.96 -8.03
CA LYS A 229 -11.07 9.53 -7.56
C LYS A 229 -11.01 11.05 -7.39
N TYR A 230 -9.81 11.64 -7.44
CA TYR A 230 -9.60 13.07 -7.36
C TYR A 230 -9.50 13.67 -8.76
N ASP A 231 -10.42 14.58 -9.10
CA ASP A 231 -10.47 15.22 -10.43
C ASP A 231 -9.15 15.92 -10.74
N SER A 232 -8.55 16.64 -9.78
CA SER A 232 -7.27 17.32 -9.95
C SER A 232 -6.12 16.34 -10.28
N PHE A 233 -6.10 15.15 -9.69
CA PHE A 233 -5.12 14.13 -10.04
C PHE A 233 -5.28 13.69 -11.50
N ASN A 234 -6.53 13.40 -11.91
CA ASN A 234 -6.85 13.01 -13.29
C ASN A 234 -6.49 14.10 -14.30
N GLU A 235 -6.80 15.36 -14.00
CA GLU A 235 -6.45 16.49 -14.87
C GLU A 235 -4.94 16.57 -15.07
N ILE A 236 -4.15 16.53 -13.99
CA ILE A 236 -2.69 16.66 -14.04
C ILE A 236 -2.04 15.54 -14.86
N ILE A 237 -2.41 14.27 -14.63
CA ILE A 237 -1.75 13.14 -15.32
C ILE A 237 -2.04 13.10 -16.82
N HIS A 238 -3.11 13.75 -17.29
CA HIS A 238 -3.46 13.84 -18.71
C HIS A 238 -2.85 15.06 -19.43
N MET A 239 -2.25 16.00 -18.69
CA MET A 239 -1.60 17.16 -19.29
C MET A 239 -0.29 16.78 -19.98
N THR A 240 0.02 17.46 -21.11
CA THR A 240 1.26 17.26 -21.85
C THR A 240 2.38 18.22 -21.40
N SER A 241 2.00 19.42 -21.01
CA SER A 241 2.92 20.46 -20.49
C SER A 241 2.17 21.34 -19.51
N TYR A 242 2.93 21.93 -18.58
CA TYR A 242 2.41 22.87 -17.59
C TYR A 242 3.40 24.03 -17.44
N GLN A 243 2.89 25.25 -17.50
CA GLN A 243 3.67 26.48 -17.28
C GLN A 243 3.12 27.20 -16.06
N THR A 244 4.02 27.59 -15.17
CA THR A 244 3.65 28.27 -13.93
C THR A 244 4.67 29.29 -13.51
N THR A 245 4.26 30.19 -12.61
CA THR A 245 5.13 31.17 -11.97
C THR A 245 5.03 31.00 -10.46
N PHE A 246 6.14 30.83 -9.81
CA PHE A 246 6.27 30.80 -8.35
C PHE A 246 7.24 31.90 -7.89
N TYR A 247 7.39 32.09 -6.58
CA TYR A 247 8.15 33.22 -6.07
C TYR A 247 9.30 32.77 -5.20
N ASP A 248 10.43 33.49 -5.30
CA ASP A 248 11.55 33.28 -4.39
C ASP A 248 11.32 34.01 -3.04
N LYS A 249 12.27 33.83 -2.10
CA LYS A 249 12.23 34.43 -0.75
C LYS A 249 12.15 35.96 -0.75
N ASP A 250 12.54 36.59 -1.83
CA ASP A 250 12.56 38.05 -1.99
C ASP A 250 11.31 38.55 -2.76
N GLY A 251 10.35 37.63 -3.06
CA GLY A 251 9.13 37.92 -3.81
C GLY A 251 9.36 38.08 -5.32
N LYS A 252 10.51 37.67 -5.85
CA LYS A 252 10.78 37.70 -7.27
C LYS A 252 10.17 36.50 -7.97
N ALA A 253 9.46 36.77 -9.07
CA ALA A 253 8.85 35.76 -9.89
C ALA A 253 9.87 34.86 -10.58
N LYS A 254 9.63 33.55 -10.56
CA LYS A 254 10.37 32.49 -11.24
C LYS A 254 9.42 31.73 -12.16
N GLU A 255 9.69 31.75 -13.44
CA GLU A 255 8.91 30.98 -14.42
C GLU A 255 9.45 29.55 -14.53
N LEU A 256 8.56 28.58 -14.60
CA LEU A 256 8.88 27.18 -14.81
C LEU A 256 7.92 26.57 -15.82
N THR A 257 8.49 25.85 -16.78
CA THR A 257 7.71 25.03 -17.73
C THR A 257 8.17 23.59 -17.57
N VAL A 258 7.25 22.68 -17.31
CA VAL A 258 7.50 21.25 -17.24
C VAL A 258 6.73 20.52 -18.33
N ASN A 259 7.32 19.46 -18.87
CA ASN A 259 6.67 18.55 -19.80
C ASN A 259 6.42 17.23 -19.09
N ASN A 260 5.29 16.59 -19.43
CA ASN A 260 4.98 15.28 -18.88
C ASN A 260 6.00 14.26 -19.38
N THR A 261 6.64 13.56 -18.45
CA THR A 261 7.65 12.52 -18.73
C THR A 261 7.01 11.13 -18.93
N ASN A 262 5.72 10.97 -18.63
CA ASN A 262 4.96 9.73 -18.79
C ASN A 262 4.31 9.68 -20.20
N ARG A 263 5.14 9.60 -21.24
CA ARG A 263 4.66 9.55 -22.64
C ARG A 263 4.79 8.16 -23.23
#